data_c97af693273e153be237b2af5f1722fa
#
_entry.id   c97af693273e153be237b2af5f1722fa
#
_cell.length_a   1.000
_cell.length_b   1.000
_cell.length_c   1.000
_cell.angle_alpha   90.00
_cell.angle_beta   90.00
_cell.angle_gamma   90.00
#
_symmetry.space_group_name_H-M   'P 1'
#
loop_
_entity.id
_entity.type
_entity.pdbx_description
1 polymer ?
#
loop_
_entity_poly.entity_id
_entity_poly.type
_entity_poly.pdbx_seq_one_letter_code
_entity_poly.pdbx_strand_id
1 'polypeptide(L)'
;MGQLSYSQQVYPVDSGQLSVQTRALDGAEQVLHFLHGNGFAVRTYSALLESLAEQSGMILQDAAGHGLSPAGEDFVGWEASSKRFQSVLEQLVQPQWRSLVGVGHSFGGCMTLLMSIRNPQLFEQTVLLDPALYPEEMIEQLMHANEQEKRQQSMLVRQTERRRTTWPSMQDACEQLRGRGTFVGWEERCLEDYVNFSTYETQTGERHLCCPPWLEAAVFGSAPEMLWREIPKLKTPTYIVWGTQTLDVFQQSYQRIRQEGSDIRFVEVQGGHCFMMQYPTQSARLVRALIDQNVDEIRALQHSGFVINFDD
;
A
#
# COMPACT_ATOMS: atom_id res chain seq x y z
N MET A 1 -4.48 -16.88 17.46
CA MET A 1 -3.84 -17.49 16.27
C MET A 1 -2.35 -17.16 16.34
N GLY A 2 -1.44 -18.10 16.04
CA GLY A 2 0.00 -17.83 16.04
C GLY A 2 0.37 -16.92 14.88
N GLN A 3 1.34 -16.02 15.10
CA GLN A 3 1.86 -15.14 14.08
C GLN A 3 2.42 -15.97 12.90
N LEU A 4 2.04 -15.63 11.66
CA LEU A 4 2.53 -16.32 10.47
C LEU A 4 4.05 -16.15 10.33
N SER A 5 4.74 -17.23 10.03
CA SER A 5 6.18 -17.19 9.73
C SER A 5 6.39 -16.85 8.25
N TYR A 6 7.38 -15.99 7.99
CA TYR A 6 7.83 -15.59 6.66
C TYR A 6 9.32 -15.84 6.52
N SER A 7 9.73 -16.27 5.35
CA SER A 7 11.14 -16.24 4.95
C SER A 7 11.49 -14.84 4.47
N GLN A 8 12.62 -14.29 4.93
CA GLN A 8 13.07 -12.95 4.53
C GLN A 8 14.29 -13.06 3.64
N GLN A 9 14.32 -12.27 2.60
CA GLN A 9 15.44 -12.10 1.68
C GLN A 9 15.62 -10.64 1.27
N VAL A 10 16.86 -10.23 1.00
CA VAL A 10 17.17 -8.88 0.52
C VAL A 10 17.66 -8.98 -0.91
N TYR A 11 17.08 -8.16 -1.79
CA TYR A 11 17.38 -8.13 -3.22
C TYR A 11 18.06 -6.82 -3.58
N PRO A 12 19.18 -6.86 -4.31
CA PRO A 12 19.80 -5.67 -4.84
C PRO A 12 18.90 -5.04 -5.91
N VAL A 13 18.83 -3.73 -5.89
CA VAL A 13 18.20 -2.91 -6.94
C VAL A 13 19.13 -1.76 -7.30
N ASP A 14 18.81 -1.03 -8.38
CA ASP A 14 19.59 0.16 -8.75
C ASP A 14 19.73 1.10 -7.54
N SER A 15 20.95 1.35 -7.10
CA SER A 15 21.30 2.19 -5.96
C SER A 15 20.60 1.82 -4.63
N GLY A 16 20.59 0.53 -4.26
CA GLY A 16 20.06 0.12 -2.97
C GLY A 16 19.65 -1.35 -2.87
N GLN A 17 18.80 -1.64 -1.91
CA GLN A 17 18.30 -2.98 -1.63
C GLN A 17 16.84 -2.91 -1.18
N LEU A 18 16.05 -3.93 -1.51
CA LEU A 18 14.70 -4.11 -1.01
C LEU A 18 14.58 -5.42 -0.22
N SER A 19 13.93 -5.37 0.91
CA SER A 19 13.57 -6.55 1.69
C SER A 19 12.26 -7.13 1.17
N VAL A 20 12.27 -8.45 1.01
CA VAL A 20 11.11 -9.24 0.60
C VAL A 20 10.86 -10.30 1.65
N GLN A 21 9.63 -10.43 2.04
CA GLN A 21 9.15 -11.49 2.91
C GLN A 21 8.24 -12.41 2.10
N THR A 22 8.52 -13.71 2.13
CA THR A 22 7.76 -14.70 1.37
C THR A 22 7.19 -15.77 2.28
N ARG A 23 6.05 -16.33 1.88
CA ARG A 23 5.41 -17.43 2.58
C ARG A 23 4.69 -18.35 1.60
N ALA A 24 4.82 -19.67 1.80
CA ALA A 24 4.07 -20.71 1.11
C ALA A 24 4.07 -20.56 -0.43
N LEU A 25 5.25 -20.29 -1.02
CA LEU A 25 5.38 -20.17 -2.48
C LEU A 25 5.45 -21.54 -3.17
N ASP A 26 6.04 -22.54 -2.50
CA ASP A 26 6.17 -23.90 -3.04
C ASP A 26 4.79 -24.57 -3.13
N GLY A 27 4.42 -24.99 -4.32
CA GLY A 27 3.13 -25.63 -4.58
C GLY A 27 1.93 -24.68 -4.55
N ALA A 28 2.12 -23.37 -4.42
CA ALA A 28 1.05 -22.40 -4.49
C ALA A 28 0.46 -22.37 -5.93
N GLU A 29 -0.87 -22.43 -6.03
CA GLU A 29 -1.56 -22.17 -7.29
C GLU A 29 -1.75 -20.66 -7.51
N GLN A 30 -2.06 -19.93 -6.44
CA GLN A 30 -2.21 -18.48 -6.45
C GLN A 30 -1.21 -17.83 -5.49
N VAL A 31 -0.60 -16.74 -5.92
CA VAL A 31 0.32 -15.93 -5.12
C VAL A 31 -0.18 -14.49 -5.08
N LEU A 32 -0.15 -13.87 -3.90
CA LEU A 32 -0.44 -12.47 -3.71
C LEU A 32 0.86 -11.69 -3.52
N HIS A 33 1.08 -10.68 -4.34
CA HIS A 33 2.10 -9.68 -4.15
C HIS A 33 1.50 -8.47 -3.46
N PHE A 34 2.09 -8.02 -2.34
CA PHE A 34 1.56 -6.91 -1.56
C PHE A 34 2.58 -5.79 -1.37
N LEU A 35 2.13 -4.54 -1.59
CA LEU A 35 2.88 -3.31 -1.36
C LEU A 35 2.13 -2.38 -0.39
N HIS A 36 2.88 -1.85 0.59
CA HIS A 36 2.36 -1.00 1.66
C HIS A 36 2.25 0.49 1.27
N GLY A 37 1.52 1.28 2.08
CA GLY A 37 1.46 2.73 2.00
C GLY A 37 2.71 3.42 2.55
N ASN A 38 2.95 4.68 2.13
CA ASN A 38 4.07 5.49 2.62
C ASN A 38 4.05 5.63 4.14
N GLY A 39 5.20 5.50 4.78
CA GLY A 39 5.35 5.54 6.25
C GLY A 39 5.00 4.25 7.00
N PHE A 40 4.62 3.18 6.28
CA PHE A 40 4.27 1.87 6.85
C PHE A 40 5.30 0.81 6.47
N ALA A 41 5.13 -0.40 7.02
CA ALA A 41 5.79 -1.62 6.57
C ALA A 41 4.75 -2.63 6.10
N VAL A 42 5.13 -3.61 5.28
CA VAL A 42 4.17 -4.64 4.81
C VAL A 42 3.53 -5.40 5.97
N ARG A 43 4.27 -5.66 7.04
CA ARG A 43 3.76 -6.37 8.22
C ARG A 43 2.81 -5.53 9.09
N THR A 44 2.71 -4.22 8.88
CA THR A 44 1.65 -3.39 9.47
C THR A 44 0.25 -3.90 9.09
N TYR A 45 0.14 -4.57 7.95
CA TYR A 45 -1.09 -5.15 7.42
C TYR A 45 -1.32 -6.61 7.85
N SER A 46 -0.64 -7.10 8.89
CA SER A 46 -0.71 -8.52 9.30
C SER A 46 -2.14 -8.98 9.54
N ALA A 47 -3.00 -8.17 10.14
CA ALA A 47 -4.40 -8.51 10.38
C ALA A 47 -5.20 -8.79 9.09
N LEU A 48 -4.94 -8.03 8.02
CA LEU A 48 -5.48 -8.25 6.68
C LEU A 48 -4.84 -9.47 6.01
N LEU A 49 -3.51 -9.54 6.02
CA LEU A 49 -2.73 -10.49 5.25
C LEU A 49 -2.82 -11.92 5.78
N GLU A 50 -3.03 -12.11 7.08
CA GLU A 50 -3.15 -13.44 7.68
C GLU A 50 -4.35 -14.21 7.11
N SER A 51 -5.50 -13.57 6.95
CA SER A 51 -6.68 -14.18 6.34
C SER A 51 -6.47 -14.50 4.85
N LEU A 52 -5.76 -13.64 4.12
CA LEU A 52 -5.46 -13.87 2.70
C LEU A 52 -4.44 -14.99 2.51
N ALA A 53 -3.50 -15.14 3.43
CA ALA A 53 -2.45 -16.15 3.41
C ALA A 53 -2.94 -17.59 3.70
N GLU A 54 -4.18 -17.78 4.09
CA GLU A 54 -4.76 -19.12 4.28
C GLU A 54 -4.92 -19.89 2.96
N GLN A 55 -5.12 -19.17 1.86
CA GLN A 55 -5.41 -19.75 0.55
C GLN A 55 -4.40 -19.38 -0.55
N SER A 56 -3.40 -18.56 -0.23
CA SER A 56 -2.44 -18.06 -1.22
C SER A 56 -1.02 -18.03 -0.68
N GLY A 57 -0.06 -18.24 -1.57
CA GLY A 57 1.32 -17.83 -1.31
C GLY A 57 1.42 -16.32 -1.22
N MET A 58 2.42 -15.81 -0.50
CA MET A 58 2.58 -14.37 -0.25
C MET A 58 3.97 -13.89 -0.62
N ILE A 59 4.04 -12.76 -1.33
CA ILE A 59 5.26 -11.97 -1.58
C ILE A 59 4.98 -10.56 -1.07
N LEU A 60 5.69 -10.14 -0.02
CA LEU A 60 5.53 -8.84 0.63
C LEU A 60 6.82 -8.06 0.44
N GLN A 61 6.77 -6.88 -0.17
CA GLN A 61 7.95 -6.05 -0.41
C GLN A 61 7.88 -4.74 0.39
N ASP A 62 8.87 -4.50 1.23
CA ASP A 62 9.04 -3.20 1.90
C ASP A 62 9.72 -2.20 0.93
N ALA A 63 9.18 -0.98 0.83
CA ALA A 63 9.82 0.11 0.09
C ALA A 63 11.15 0.51 0.74
N ALA A 64 12.05 1.10 -0.05
CA ALA A 64 13.29 1.65 0.48
C ALA A 64 13.04 2.56 1.69
N GLY A 65 13.77 2.35 2.77
CA GLY A 65 13.62 3.05 4.04
C GLY A 65 12.42 2.64 4.90
N HIS A 66 11.64 1.65 4.49
CA HIS A 66 10.47 1.18 5.24
C HIS A 66 10.68 -0.26 5.73
N GLY A 67 10.07 -0.59 6.87
CA GLY A 67 10.12 -1.94 7.41
C GLY A 67 11.56 -2.47 7.52
N LEU A 68 11.86 -3.52 6.77
CA LEU A 68 13.17 -4.16 6.76
C LEU A 68 14.07 -3.72 5.58
N SER A 69 13.60 -2.81 4.73
CA SER A 69 14.40 -2.28 3.62
C SER A 69 15.24 -1.09 4.07
N PRO A 70 16.55 -1.08 3.81
CA PRO A 70 17.39 0.07 4.15
C PRO A 70 16.96 1.32 3.39
N ALA A 71 17.12 2.49 4.02
CA ALA A 71 16.94 3.76 3.34
C ALA A 71 18.10 3.98 2.36
N GLY A 72 17.80 4.52 1.17
CA GLY A 72 18.79 5.08 0.28
C GLY A 72 19.21 6.50 0.72
N GLU A 73 19.99 7.16 -0.10
CA GLU A 73 20.38 8.57 0.13
C GLU A 73 19.24 9.53 -0.23
N ASP A 74 18.44 9.16 -1.27
CA ASP A 74 17.39 9.98 -1.82
C ASP A 74 16.13 9.14 -2.15
N PHE A 75 14.98 9.82 -2.27
CA PHE A 75 13.79 9.23 -2.89
C PHE A 75 13.96 9.26 -4.42
N VAL A 76 13.96 8.08 -5.03
CA VAL A 76 14.21 7.91 -6.47
C VAL A 76 13.05 8.27 -7.38
N GLY A 77 11.92 8.68 -6.80
CA GLY A 77 10.67 8.96 -7.51
C GLY A 77 9.77 7.73 -7.66
N TRP A 78 8.53 7.98 -8.07
CA TRP A 78 7.46 6.99 -8.12
C TRP A 78 7.71 5.93 -9.21
N GLU A 79 8.03 6.35 -10.42
CA GLU A 79 8.27 5.46 -11.55
C GLU A 79 9.49 4.55 -11.34
N ALA A 80 10.57 5.11 -10.77
CA ALA A 80 11.76 4.32 -10.45
C ALA A 80 11.49 3.34 -9.30
N SER A 81 10.75 3.76 -8.27
CA SER A 81 10.33 2.85 -7.19
C SER A 81 9.50 1.69 -7.71
N SER A 82 8.52 1.96 -8.59
CA SER A 82 7.72 0.92 -9.23
C SER A 82 8.56 -0.05 -10.08
N LYS A 83 9.59 0.46 -10.81
CA LYS A 83 10.53 -0.40 -11.54
C LYS A 83 11.34 -1.30 -10.63
N ARG A 84 11.80 -0.78 -9.47
CA ARG A 84 12.53 -1.56 -8.46
C ARG A 84 11.69 -2.70 -7.91
N PHE A 85 10.44 -2.43 -7.51
CA PHE A 85 9.52 -3.47 -7.04
C PHE A 85 9.30 -4.54 -8.11
N GLN A 86 9.05 -4.12 -9.36
CA GLN A 86 8.85 -5.03 -10.47
C GLN A 86 10.08 -5.91 -10.73
N SER A 87 11.29 -5.34 -10.77
CA SER A 87 12.52 -6.08 -11.05
C SER A 87 12.81 -7.15 -10.00
N VAL A 88 12.44 -6.91 -8.74
CA VAL A 88 12.56 -7.91 -7.67
C VAL A 88 11.47 -8.97 -7.81
N LEU A 89 10.23 -8.57 -8.06
CA LEU A 89 9.12 -9.50 -8.23
C LEU A 89 9.36 -10.47 -9.40
N GLU A 90 9.85 -9.99 -10.53
CA GLU A 90 10.16 -10.79 -11.72
C GLU A 90 11.23 -11.88 -11.48
N GLN A 91 12.13 -11.66 -10.50
CA GLN A 91 13.11 -12.70 -10.08
C GLN A 91 12.45 -13.81 -9.24
N LEU A 92 11.27 -13.56 -8.68
CA LEU A 92 10.55 -14.50 -7.80
C LEU A 92 9.45 -15.25 -8.53
N VAL A 93 8.95 -14.72 -9.65
CA VAL A 93 7.87 -15.35 -10.43
C VAL A 93 8.28 -16.75 -10.86
N GLN A 94 7.40 -17.72 -10.60
CA GLN A 94 7.62 -19.13 -10.96
C GLN A 94 6.58 -19.60 -11.97
N PRO A 95 6.99 -20.36 -13.02
CA PRO A 95 6.09 -20.78 -14.10
C PRO A 95 4.92 -21.67 -13.65
N GLN A 96 5.03 -22.32 -12.50
CA GLN A 96 4.00 -23.19 -11.95
C GLN A 96 2.85 -22.45 -11.28
N TRP A 97 2.97 -21.16 -11.01
CA TRP A 97 1.86 -20.38 -10.47
C TRP A 97 0.81 -20.15 -11.55
N ARG A 98 -0.41 -20.47 -11.22
CA ARG A 98 -1.56 -20.24 -12.11
C ARG A 98 -1.98 -18.78 -12.12
N SER A 99 -1.77 -18.12 -10.98
CA SER A 99 -2.23 -16.75 -10.76
C SER A 99 -1.26 -15.99 -9.86
N LEU A 100 -0.86 -14.78 -10.30
CA LEU A 100 -0.20 -13.78 -9.49
C LEU A 100 -1.11 -12.55 -9.41
N VAL A 101 -1.53 -12.19 -8.20
CA VAL A 101 -2.44 -11.06 -7.96
C VAL A 101 -1.67 -9.93 -7.28
N GLY A 102 -1.77 -8.72 -7.83
CA GLY A 102 -1.20 -7.53 -7.24
C GLY A 102 -2.18 -6.87 -6.26
N VAL A 103 -1.76 -6.67 -5.01
CA VAL A 103 -2.51 -5.92 -4.00
C VAL A 103 -1.62 -4.81 -3.45
N GLY A 104 -2.15 -3.60 -3.31
CA GLY A 104 -1.36 -2.50 -2.78
C GLY A 104 -2.23 -1.42 -2.15
N HIS A 105 -1.71 -0.79 -1.09
CA HIS A 105 -2.38 0.33 -0.43
C HIS A 105 -1.67 1.64 -0.71
N SER A 106 -2.44 2.71 -0.96
CA SER A 106 -1.92 4.08 -1.08
C SER A 106 -0.75 4.18 -2.07
N PHE A 107 0.47 4.54 -1.62
CA PHE A 107 1.69 4.50 -2.42
C PHE A 107 1.89 3.14 -3.09
N GLY A 108 1.79 2.03 -2.31
CA GLY A 108 1.90 0.67 -2.84
C GLY A 108 0.81 0.34 -3.87
N GLY A 109 -0.39 0.90 -3.73
CA GLY A 109 -1.46 0.77 -4.72
C GLY A 109 -1.10 1.44 -6.05
N CYS A 110 -0.54 2.64 -6.00
CA CYS A 110 -0.03 3.32 -7.20
C CYS A 110 1.15 2.54 -7.83
N MET A 111 2.07 2.02 -7.01
CA MET A 111 3.19 1.18 -7.51
C MET A 111 2.66 -0.05 -8.23
N THR A 112 1.70 -0.76 -7.66
CA THR A 112 1.06 -1.94 -8.26
C THR A 112 0.39 -1.59 -9.59
N LEU A 113 -0.32 -0.46 -9.67
CA LEU A 113 -0.92 0.04 -10.90
C LEU A 113 0.14 0.30 -11.98
N LEU A 114 1.21 1.02 -11.66
CA LEU A 114 2.30 1.32 -12.61
C LEU A 114 3.02 0.05 -13.09
N MET A 115 3.17 -0.95 -12.22
CA MET A 115 3.73 -2.27 -12.60
C MET A 115 2.80 -3.00 -13.58
N SER A 116 1.50 -3.03 -13.31
CA SER A 116 0.51 -3.71 -14.17
C SER A 116 0.37 -3.04 -15.54
N ILE A 117 0.46 -1.71 -15.61
CA ILE A 117 0.45 -0.99 -16.88
C ILE A 117 1.71 -1.30 -17.69
N ARG A 118 2.88 -1.30 -17.05
CA ARG A 118 4.18 -1.52 -17.71
C ARG A 118 4.32 -2.95 -18.20
N ASN A 119 3.84 -3.92 -17.44
CA ASN A 119 3.85 -5.34 -17.81
C ASN A 119 2.44 -5.94 -17.63
N PRO A 120 1.58 -5.86 -18.65
CA PRO A 120 0.19 -6.33 -18.56
C PRO A 120 0.04 -7.85 -18.33
N GLN A 121 1.13 -8.62 -18.43
CA GLN A 121 1.15 -10.06 -18.17
C GLN A 121 1.67 -10.41 -16.78
N LEU A 122 2.12 -9.42 -16.00
CA LEU A 122 2.70 -9.64 -14.68
C LEU A 122 1.66 -10.13 -13.68
N PHE A 123 0.50 -9.48 -13.66
CA PHE A 123 -0.60 -9.81 -12.77
C PHE A 123 -1.81 -10.29 -13.56
N GLU A 124 -2.48 -11.34 -13.08
CA GLU A 124 -3.77 -11.76 -13.61
C GLU A 124 -4.85 -10.70 -13.30
N GLN A 125 -4.78 -10.13 -12.12
CA GLN A 125 -5.62 -9.00 -11.70
C GLN A 125 -4.95 -8.19 -10.58
N THR A 126 -5.47 -6.98 -10.32
CA THR A 126 -5.01 -6.16 -9.22
C THR A 126 -6.17 -5.65 -8.36
N VAL A 127 -5.93 -5.56 -7.04
CA VAL A 127 -6.85 -4.97 -6.06
C VAL A 127 -6.12 -3.83 -5.34
N LEU A 128 -6.46 -2.61 -5.68
CA LEU A 128 -5.81 -1.40 -5.19
C LEU A 128 -6.64 -0.81 -4.05
N LEU A 129 -6.08 -0.82 -2.86
CA LEU A 129 -6.73 -0.32 -1.65
C LEU A 129 -6.40 1.17 -1.48
N ASP A 130 -7.34 2.02 -1.78
CA ASP A 130 -7.23 3.48 -1.71
C ASP A 130 -5.91 4.02 -2.30
N PRO A 131 -5.61 3.71 -3.59
CA PRO A 131 -4.33 4.02 -4.20
C PRO A 131 -4.08 5.52 -4.26
N ALA A 132 -2.84 5.96 -4.03
CA ALA A 132 -2.46 7.38 -4.10
C ALA A 132 -2.39 7.87 -5.55
N LEU A 133 -3.56 8.17 -6.13
CA LEU A 133 -3.71 8.71 -7.47
C LEU A 133 -4.02 10.20 -7.38
N TYR A 134 -3.05 11.05 -7.75
CA TYR A 134 -3.20 12.50 -7.68
C TYR A 134 -3.86 13.07 -8.95
N PRO A 135 -4.68 14.14 -8.84
CA PRO A 135 -5.17 14.89 -10.01
C PRO A 135 -4.02 15.42 -10.86
N GLU A 136 -4.23 15.50 -12.16
CA GLU A 136 -3.21 15.92 -13.13
C GLU A 136 -2.66 17.32 -12.81
N GLU A 137 -3.54 18.24 -12.44
CA GLU A 137 -3.18 19.61 -12.07
C GLU A 137 -2.26 19.65 -10.82
N MET A 138 -2.48 18.74 -9.87
CA MET A 138 -1.62 18.63 -8.68
C MET A 138 -0.27 18.03 -9.05
N ILE A 139 -0.23 17.04 -9.94
CA ILE A 139 1.03 16.47 -10.43
C ILE A 139 1.86 17.56 -11.12
N GLU A 140 1.26 18.33 -12.02
CA GLU A 140 1.93 19.43 -12.71
C GLU A 140 2.48 20.49 -11.72
N GLN A 141 1.68 20.85 -10.72
CA GLN A 141 2.14 21.77 -9.66
C GLN A 141 3.34 21.23 -8.90
N LEU A 142 3.32 19.95 -8.50
CA LEU A 142 4.42 19.31 -7.79
C LEU A 142 5.69 19.18 -8.65
N MET A 143 5.56 18.94 -9.96
CA MET A 143 6.68 18.87 -10.90
C MET A 143 7.40 20.21 -11.07
N HIS A 144 6.65 21.30 -11.06
CA HIS A 144 7.20 22.66 -11.26
C HIS A 144 7.64 23.34 -9.96
N ALA A 145 7.21 22.85 -8.79
CA ALA A 145 7.53 23.41 -7.49
C ALA A 145 8.97 23.03 -7.05
N ASN A 146 9.71 24.01 -6.57
CA ASN A 146 10.96 23.74 -5.85
C ASN A 146 10.68 23.22 -4.42
N GLU A 147 11.70 22.69 -3.73
CA GLU A 147 11.54 22.09 -2.41
C GLU A 147 10.96 23.05 -1.35
N GLN A 148 11.28 24.34 -1.44
CA GLN A 148 10.72 25.34 -0.53
C GLN A 148 9.23 25.57 -0.81
N GLU A 149 8.83 25.61 -2.05
CA GLU A 149 7.43 25.75 -2.47
C GLU A 149 6.60 24.51 -2.07
N LYS A 150 7.12 23.30 -2.29
CA LYS A 150 6.48 22.06 -1.83
C LYS A 150 6.23 22.08 -0.32
N ARG A 151 7.22 22.49 0.46
CA ARG A 151 7.07 22.65 1.92
C ARG A 151 6.06 23.72 2.31
N GLN A 152 6.03 24.85 1.60
CA GLN A 152 5.07 25.92 1.89
C GLN A 152 3.62 25.52 1.57
N GLN A 153 3.41 24.84 0.46
CA GLN A 153 2.08 24.47 -0.05
C GLN A 153 1.51 23.23 0.66
N SER A 154 2.34 22.27 1.06
CA SER A 154 1.88 21.04 1.69
C SER A 154 2.02 21.04 3.22
N MET A 155 0.88 21.06 3.91
CA MET A 155 0.84 20.87 5.37
C MET A 155 1.36 19.46 5.74
N LEU A 156 1.03 18.46 4.93
CA LEU A 156 1.41 17.07 5.16
C LEU A 156 2.94 16.91 5.13
N VAL A 157 3.63 17.49 4.14
CA VAL A 157 5.10 17.49 4.08
C VAL A 157 5.70 18.09 5.36
N ARG A 158 5.24 19.28 5.76
CA ARG A 158 5.75 19.95 6.97
C ARG A 158 5.51 19.17 8.26
N GLN A 159 4.34 18.54 8.39
CA GLN A 159 4.00 17.72 9.56
C GLN A 159 4.85 16.45 9.59
N THR A 160 5.07 15.83 8.44
CA THR A 160 5.89 14.63 8.32
C THR A 160 7.36 14.89 8.65
N GLU A 161 7.93 15.98 8.15
CA GLU A 161 9.33 16.37 8.49
C GLU A 161 9.56 16.59 10.00
N ARG A 162 8.50 16.96 10.74
CA ARG A 162 8.55 17.26 12.18
C ARG A 162 7.96 16.18 13.07
N ARG A 163 7.55 15.06 12.48
CA ARG A 163 6.92 13.99 13.25
C ARG A 163 7.89 13.39 14.26
N ARG A 164 7.35 12.90 15.36
CA ARG A 164 8.13 12.15 16.34
C ARG A 164 8.69 10.89 15.70
N THR A 165 9.96 10.60 16.01
CA THR A 165 10.68 9.43 15.46
C THR A 165 11.04 8.39 16.52
N THR A 166 10.89 8.72 17.81
CA THR A 166 11.34 7.89 18.93
C THR A 166 10.35 7.86 20.07
N TRP A 167 10.23 6.72 20.73
CA TRP A 167 9.39 6.48 21.90
C TRP A 167 10.16 5.64 22.92
N PRO A 168 9.94 5.86 24.25
CA PRO A 168 10.64 5.10 25.29
C PRO A 168 10.36 3.60 25.25
N SER A 169 9.16 3.20 24.80
CA SER A 169 8.74 1.80 24.70
C SER A 169 7.68 1.60 23.62
N MET A 170 7.35 0.35 23.32
CA MET A 170 6.22 -0.01 22.49
C MET A 170 4.90 0.51 23.04
N GLN A 171 4.69 0.40 24.37
CA GLN A 171 3.48 0.86 25.01
C GLN A 171 3.33 2.38 24.85
N ASP A 172 4.39 3.17 25.11
CA ASP A 172 4.37 4.63 24.92
C ASP A 172 4.05 5.00 23.46
N ALA A 173 4.59 4.27 22.49
CA ALA A 173 4.31 4.49 21.08
C ALA A 173 2.82 4.26 20.78
N CYS A 174 2.24 3.13 21.19
CA CYS A 174 0.82 2.83 21.00
C CYS A 174 -0.07 3.89 21.68
N GLU A 175 0.20 4.25 22.94
CA GLU A 175 -0.59 5.24 23.66
C GLU A 175 -0.56 6.62 22.99
N GLN A 176 0.59 7.03 22.47
CA GLN A 176 0.73 8.35 21.83
C GLN A 176 0.17 8.41 20.41
N LEU A 177 0.13 7.31 19.69
CA LEU A 177 -0.37 7.25 18.32
C LEU A 177 -1.89 6.96 18.26
N ARG A 178 -2.42 6.23 19.25
CA ARG A 178 -3.82 5.80 19.29
C ARG A 178 -4.81 6.94 19.05
N GLY A 179 -5.65 6.80 18.02
CA GLY A 179 -6.71 7.73 17.67
C GLY A 179 -6.23 9.08 17.15
N ARG A 180 -4.97 9.20 16.68
CA ARG A 180 -4.41 10.46 16.17
C ARG A 180 -4.00 10.34 14.71
N GLY A 181 -4.29 11.38 13.92
CA GLY A 181 -3.90 11.45 12.52
C GLY A 181 -4.40 10.24 11.74
N THR A 182 -3.50 9.54 11.06
CA THR A 182 -3.83 8.36 10.28
C THR A 182 -4.33 7.17 11.10
N PHE A 183 -4.08 7.15 12.41
CA PHE A 183 -4.47 6.05 13.31
C PHE A 183 -5.88 6.20 13.89
N VAL A 184 -6.67 7.16 13.41
CA VAL A 184 -8.07 7.33 13.83
C VAL A 184 -8.90 6.12 13.41
N GLY A 185 -9.55 5.49 14.39
CA GLY A 185 -10.44 4.36 14.16
C GLY A 185 -9.75 3.02 13.86
N TRP A 186 -8.41 2.95 13.90
CA TRP A 186 -7.71 1.67 13.72
C TRP A 186 -8.05 0.69 14.83
N GLU A 187 -8.17 -0.58 14.48
CA GLU A 187 -8.19 -1.65 15.46
C GLU A 187 -6.87 -1.71 16.23
N GLU A 188 -6.94 -2.03 17.52
CA GLU A 188 -5.76 -2.04 18.41
C GLU A 188 -4.63 -2.93 17.87
N ARG A 189 -4.96 -4.10 17.36
CA ARG A 189 -4.00 -5.01 16.74
C ARG A 189 -3.26 -4.36 15.57
N CYS A 190 -3.95 -3.60 14.73
CA CYS A 190 -3.33 -2.93 13.59
C CYS A 190 -2.36 -1.82 14.05
N LEU A 191 -2.67 -1.13 15.14
CA LEU A 191 -1.77 -0.17 15.75
C LEU A 191 -0.54 -0.85 16.35
N GLU A 192 -0.72 -1.97 17.05
CA GLU A 192 0.37 -2.76 17.59
C GLU A 192 1.28 -3.30 16.46
N ASP A 193 0.69 -3.81 15.36
CA ASP A 193 1.43 -4.26 14.18
C ASP A 193 2.22 -3.09 13.54
N TYR A 194 1.64 -1.88 13.46
CA TYR A 194 2.38 -0.70 13.02
C TYR A 194 3.59 -0.41 13.90
N VAL A 195 3.41 -0.36 15.22
CA VAL A 195 4.51 -0.08 16.14
C VAL A 195 5.56 -1.20 16.09
N ASN A 196 5.15 -2.46 15.93
CA ASN A 196 6.07 -3.58 15.83
C ASN A 196 6.92 -3.56 14.55
N PHE A 197 6.32 -3.23 13.40
CA PHE A 197 6.95 -3.45 12.10
C PHE A 197 7.36 -2.17 11.36
N SER A 198 6.75 -1.02 11.66
CA SER A 198 7.16 0.28 11.12
C SER A 198 8.11 1.04 12.05
N THR A 199 8.43 0.46 13.19
CA THR A 199 9.51 0.89 14.09
C THR A 199 10.42 -0.29 14.43
N TYR A 200 11.63 -0.01 14.86
CA TYR A 200 12.56 -1.03 15.40
C TYR A 200 12.91 -0.73 16.85
N GLU A 201 13.22 -1.78 17.60
CA GLU A 201 13.64 -1.68 18.99
C GLU A 201 15.15 -1.54 19.09
N THR A 202 15.60 -0.57 19.89
CA THR A 202 17.01 -0.39 20.20
C THR A 202 17.44 -1.35 21.33
N GLN A 203 18.74 -1.44 21.59
CA GLN A 203 19.25 -2.23 22.72
C GLN A 203 18.78 -1.72 24.09
N THR A 204 18.33 -0.46 24.17
CA THR A 204 17.79 0.16 25.39
C THR A 204 16.28 -0.01 25.53
N GLY A 205 15.62 -0.67 24.58
CA GLY A 205 14.15 -0.87 24.59
C GLY A 205 13.34 0.28 23.98
N GLU A 206 14.01 1.33 23.50
CA GLU A 206 13.34 2.42 22.79
C GLU A 206 12.87 1.98 21.42
N ARG A 207 11.76 2.57 20.94
CA ARG A 207 11.25 2.35 19.57
C ARG A 207 11.61 3.53 18.69
N HIS A 208 12.16 3.25 17.52
CA HIS A 208 12.53 4.25 16.51
C HIS A 208 11.83 3.96 15.19
N LEU A 209 11.38 5.00 14.45
CA LEU A 209 10.79 4.82 13.12
C LEU A 209 11.79 4.15 12.17
N CYS A 210 11.31 3.18 11.38
CA CYS A 210 12.06 2.64 10.26
C CYS A 210 12.17 3.66 9.13
N CYS A 211 11.03 4.29 8.74
CA CYS A 211 11.03 5.28 7.69
C CYS A 211 11.51 6.64 8.22
N PRO A 212 12.66 7.17 7.73
CA PRO A 212 13.10 8.48 8.15
C PRO A 212 12.14 9.57 7.63
N PRO A 213 11.85 10.62 8.43
CA PRO A 213 10.89 11.66 8.08
C PRO A 213 11.17 12.37 6.76
N TRP A 214 12.45 12.55 6.39
CA TRP A 214 12.82 13.17 5.13
C TRP A 214 12.35 12.34 3.92
N LEU A 215 12.43 11.01 4.01
CA LEU A 215 12.02 10.11 2.93
C LEU A 215 10.49 10.07 2.80
N GLU A 216 9.80 9.90 3.93
CA GLU A 216 8.33 9.93 3.97
C GLU A 216 7.79 11.26 3.42
N ALA A 217 8.41 12.38 3.80
CA ALA A 217 8.07 13.71 3.30
C ALA A 217 8.36 13.88 1.80
N ALA A 218 9.46 13.32 1.29
CA ALA A 218 9.79 13.36 -0.13
C ALA A 218 8.75 12.62 -0.99
N VAL A 219 8.24 11.49 -0.51
CA VAL A 219 7.12 10.79 -1.17
C VAL A 219 5.87 11.67 -1.19
N PHE A 220 5.48 12.29 -0.06
CA PHE A 220 4.33 13.19 -0.01
C PHE A 220 4.51 14.51 -0.78
N GLY A 221 5.74 14.95 -0.98
CA GLY A 221 6.10 16.14 -1.77
C GLY A 221 6.26 15.88 -3.26
N SER A 222 5.88 14.70 -3.75
CA SER A 222 6.02 14.30 -5.15
C SER A 222 4.83 13.44 -5.59
N ALA A 223 4.75 13.16 -6.88
CA ALA A 223 3.68 12.36 -7.47
C ALA A 223 4.20 11.59 -8.69
N PRO A 224 3.48 10.54 -9.16
CA PRO A 224 3.85 9.84 -10.38
C PRO A 224 3.58 10.72 -11.61
N GLU A 225 4.65 11.17 -12.25
CA GLU A 225 4.60 12.18 -13.33
C GLU A 225 3.82 11.74 -14.56
N MET A 226 3.85 10.44 -14.85
CA MET A 226 3.26 9.88 -16.06
C MET A 226 1.85 9.28 -15.84
N LEU A 227 1.29 9.38 -14.64
CA LEU A 227 0.08 8.66 -14.22
C LEU A 227 -1.06 8.75 -15.25
N TRP A 228 -1.50 9.96 -15.59
CA TRP A 228 -2.65 10.18 -16.48
C TRP A 228 -2.40 9.77 -17.93
N ARG A 229 -1.15 9.74 -18.37
CA ARG A 229 -0.76 9.21 -19.70
C ARG A 229 -0.69 7.69 -19.71
N GLU A 230 -0.49 7.07 -18.55
CA GLU A 230 -0.31 5.62 -18.41
C GLU A 230 -1.64 4.90 -18.11
N ILE A 231 -2.53 5.46 -17.31
CA ILE A 231 -3.83 4.85 -16.96
C ILE A 231 -4.61 4.31 -18.17
N PRO A 232 -4.73 5.04 -19.30
CA PRO A 232 -5.45 4.54 -20.49
C PRO A 232 -4.81 3.30 -21.15
N LYS A 233 -3.59 2.92 -20.77
CA LYS A 233 -2.88 1.75 -21.29
C LYS A 233 -3.10 0.50 -20.44
N LEU A 234 -3.78 0.62 -19.30
CA LEU A 234 -4.05 -0.49 -18.41
C LEU A 234 -4.89 -1.55 -19.11
N LYS A 235 -4.43 -2.80 -19.05
CA LYS A 235 -5.10 -3.98 -19.61
C LYS A 235 -5.43 -5.03 -18.55
N THR A 236 -4.76 -4.96 -17.42
CA THR A 236 -4.95 -5.88 -16.29
C THR A 236 -6.29 -5.58 -15.62
N PRO A 237 -7.17 -6.58 -15.43
CA PRO A 237 -8.38 -6.41 -14.63
C PRO A 237 -8.04 -5.81 -13.27
N THR A 238 -8.65 -4.67 -12.94
CA THR A 238 -8.25 -3.88 -11.79
C THR A 238 -9.49 -3.44 -10.99
N TYR A 239 -9.43 -3.64 -9.68
CA TYR A 239 -10.36 -3.05 -8.72
C TYR A 239 -9.67 -1.93 -7.96
N ILE A 240 -10.35 -0.80 -7.82
CA ILE A 240 -10.02 0.26 -6.85
C ILE A 240 -11.07 0.19 -5.74
N VAL A 241 -10.59 -0.15 -4.54
CA VAL A 241 -11.39 -0.15 -3.31
C VAL A 241 -11.04 1.10 -2.52
N TRP A 242 -12.01 1.95 -2.19
CA TRP A 242 -11.77 3.23 -1.54
C TRP A 242 -12.76 3.51 -0.40
N GLY A 243 -12.28 4.19 0.63
CA GLY A 243 -13.10 4.52 1.79
C GLY A 243 -14.02 5.73 1.55
N THR A 244 -15.26 5.70 2.07
CA THR A 244 -16.20 6.85 2.01
C THR A 244 -15.64 8.15 2.60
N GLN A 245 -14.63 8.04 3.46
CA GLN A 245 -13.94 9.16 4.11
C GLN A 245 -12.48 9.26 3.67
N THR A 246 -12.16 8.82 2.44
CA THR A 246 -10.83 8.99 1.87
C THR A 246 -10.49 10.45 1.62
N LEU A 247 -9.26 10.72 1.22
CA LEU A 247 -8.81 12.07 0.90
C LEU A 247 -9.50 12.60 -0.36
N ASP A 248 -10.05 13.81 -0.29
CA ASP A 248 -10.77 14.45 -1.41
C ASP A 248 -9.95 14.43 -2.72
N VAL A 249 -8.64 14.61 -2.61
CA VAL A 249 -7.71 14.60 -3.74
C VAL A 249 -7.69 13.25 -4.48
N PHE A 250 -7.77 12.13 -3.75
CA PHE A 250 -7.84 10.81 -4.37
C PHE A 250 -9.22 10.52 -4.94
N GLN A 251 -10.26 10.91 -4.21
CA GLN A 251 -11.64 10.77 -4.67
C GLN A 251 -11.88 11.48 -6.00
N GLN A 252 -11.34 12.69 -6.19
CA GLN A 252 -11.41 13.42 -7.47
C GLN A 252 -10.79 12.60 -8.62
N SER A 253 -9.64 11.99 -8.41
CA SER A 253 -8.99 11.14 -9.40
C SER A 253 -9.80 9.89 -9.72
N TYR A 254 -10.38 9.21 -8.71
CA TYR A 254 -11.23 8.04 -8.94
C TYR A 254 -12.49 8.38 -9.73
N GLN A 255 -13.13 9.50 -9.41
CA GLN A 255 -14.31 10.00 -10.15
C GLN A 255 -13.97 10.32 -11.61
N ARG A 256 -12.82 10.97 -11.87
CA ARG A 256 -12.36 11.24 -13.23
C ARG A 256 -12.11 9.96 -14.02
N ILE A 257 -11.36 8.99 -13.46
CA ILE A 257 -11.09 7.71 -14.11
C ILE A 257 -12.41 7.00 -14.48
N ARG A 258 -13.39 7.01 -13.56
CA ARG A 258 -14.71 6.42 -13.78
C ARG A 258 -15.49 7.11 -14.89
N GLN A 259 -15.43 8.45 -14.97
CA GLN A 259 -16.09 9.25 -16.02
C GLN A 259 -15.44 9.07 -17.39
N GLU A 260 -14.13 8.89 -17.47
CA GLU A 260 -13.39 8.66 -18.71
C GLU A 260 -13.59 7.24 -19.29
N GLY A 261 -14.27 6.33 -18.55
CA GLY A 261 -14.69 5.03 -19.06
C GLY A 261 -13.54 4.02 -19.14
N SER A 262 -12.79 3.86 -18.07
CA SER A 262 -11.77 2.80 -17.94
C SER A 262 -12.39 1.44 -17.60
N ASP A 263 -11.65 0.35 -17.87
CA ASP A 263 -12.00 -1.00 -17.42
C ASP A 263 -11.75 -1.24 -15.91
N ILE A 264 -11.46 -0.18 -15.16
CA ILE A 264 -11.27 -0.23 -13.70
C ILE A 264 -12.65 -0.30 -13.03
N ARG A 265 -12.83 -1.29 -12.16
CA ARG A 265 -14.03 -1.44 -11.34
C ARG A 265 -13.82 -0.80 -9.98
N PHE A 266 -14.85 -0.13 -9.48
CA PHE A 266 -14.76 0.62 -8.24
C PHE A 266 -15.62 -0.02 -7.15
N VAL A 267 -15.06 -0.06 -5.94
CA VAL A 267 -15.75 -0.53 -4.73
C VAL A 267 -15.62 0.55 -3.66
N GLU A 268 -16.72 1.10 -3.23
CA GLU A 268 -16.75 2.06 -2.13
C GLU A 268 -17.08 1.33 -0.82
N VAL A 269 -16.26 1.56 0.22
CA VAL A 269 -16.42 0.90 1.51
C VAL A 269 -16.50 1.90 2.65
N GLN A 270 -17.08 1.49 3.77
CA GLN A 270 -17.06 2.28 4.99
C GLN A 270 -15.62 2.48 5.47
N GLY A 271 -15.28 3.71 5.87
CA GLY A 271 -14.00 4.06 6.49
C GLY A 271 -13.24 5.14 5.75
N GLY A 272 -12.04 5.44 6.27
CA GLY A 272 -11.12 6.44 5.71
C GLY A 272 -10.08 5.83 4.77
N HIS A 273 -9.03 6.61 4.48
CA HIS A 273 -7.90 6.16 3.65
C HIS A 273 -7.25 4.84 4.13
N CYS A 274 -7.27 4.58 5.43
CA CYS A 274 -6.77 3.35 6.03
C CYS A 274 -7.91 2.42 6.49
N PHE A 275 -9.00 2.30 5.74
CA PHE A 275 -10.16 1.47 6.08
C PHE A 275 -9.78 0.02 6.41
N MET A 276 -8.74 -0.54 5.77
CA MET A 276 -8.26 -1.89 6.02
C MET A 276 -7.60 -2.06 7.40
N MET A 277 -7.27 -0.96 8.09
CA MET A 277 -6.83 -0.97 9.49
C MET A 277 -7.98 -0.72 10.47
N GLN A 278 -9.08 -0.11 9.97
CA GLN A 278 -10.29 0.12 10.74
C GLN A 278 -11.22 -1.11 10.72
N TYR A 279 -11.21 -1.86 9.61
CA TYR A 279 -12.04 -3.03 9.35
C TYR A 279 -11.24 -4.17 8.71
N PRO A 280 -10.18 -4.69 9.37
CA PRO A 280 -9.24 -5.63 8.74
C PRO A 280 -9.91 -6.93 8.30
N THR A 281 -10.84 -7.47 9.08
CA THR A 281 -11.56 -8.71 8.75
C THR A 281 -12.47 -8.53 7.54
N GLN A 282 -13.26 -7.47 7.50
CA GLN A 282 -14.16 -7.19 6.37
C GLN A 282 -13.35 -6.87 5.11
N SER A 283 -12.26 -6.13 5.25
CA SER A 283 -11.36 -5.82 4.14
C SER A 283 -10.70 -7.07 3.56
N ALA A 284 -10.26 -8.02 4.40
CA ALA A 284 -9.71 -9.30 3.94
C ALA A 284 -10.75 -10.14 3.18
N ARG A 285 -11.98 -10.22 3.71
CA ARG A 285 -13.10 -10.91 3.03
C ARG A 285 -13.41 -10.26 1.69
N LEU A 286 -13.44 -8.93 1.62
CA LEU A 286 -13.68 -8.21 0.36
C LEU A 286 -12.57 -8.46 -0.66
N VAL A 287 -11.30 -8.30 -0.26
CA VAL A 287 -10.16 -8.55 -1.17
C VAL A 287 -10.22 -9.98 -1.71
N ARG A 288 -10.48 -10.98 -0.86
CA ARG A 288 -10.65 -12.36 -1.28
C ARG A 288 -11.83 -12.52 -2.24
N ALA A 289 -12.98 -11.94 -1.93
CA ALA A 289 -14.17 -12.02 -2.78
C ALA A 289 -13.95 -11.38 -4.16
N LEU A 290 -13.20 -10.27 -4.24
CA LEU A 290 -12.84 -9.63 -5.51
C LEU A 290 -11.87 -10.50 -6.31
N ILE A 291 -10.88 -11.12 -5.66
CA ILE A 291 -9.92 -12.03 -6.30
C ILE A 291 -10.65 -13.25 -6.87
N ASP A 292 -11.54 -13.84 -6.10
CA ASP A 292 -12.27 -15.07 -6.47
C ASP A 292 -13.53 -14.77 -7.32
N GLN A 293 -13.81 -13.50 -7.60
CA GLN A 293 -15.02 -13.03 -8.28
C GLN A 293 -16.32 -13.55 -7.61
N ASN A 294 -16.30 -13.64 -6.28
CA ASN A 294 -17.40 -14.13 -5.47
C ASN A 294 -18.42 -13.02 -5.16
N VAL A 295 -19.35 -12.82 -6.08
CA VAL A 295 -20.38 -11.76 -6.01
C VAL A 295 -21.29 -11.95 -4.79
N ASP A 296 -21.57 -13.18 -4.37
CA ASP A 296 -22.44 -13.44 -3.21
C ASP A 296 -21.80 -12.96 -1.90
N GLU A 297 -20.47 -13.11 -1.77
CA GLU A 297 -19.75 -12.59 -0.61
C GLU A 297 -19.70 -11.06 -0.63
N ILE A 298 -19.52 -10.43 -1.81
CA ILE A 298 -19.57 -8.97 -1.95
C ILE A 298 -20.96 -8.45 -1.53
N ARG A 299 -22.04 -9.10 -1.97
CA ARG A 299 -23.42 -8.78 -1.55
C ARG A 299 -23.63 -8.95 -0.05
N ALA A 300 -23.06 -10.00 0.55
CA ALA A 300 -23.12 -10.18 2.00
C ALA A 300 -22.43 -9.02 2.75
N LEU A 301 -21.29 -8.53 2.24
CA LEU A 301 -20.60 -7.36 2.77
C LEU A 301 -21.39 -6.05 2.56
N GLN A 302 -22.16 -5.93 1.46
CA GLN A 302 -23.10 -4.84 1.27
C GLN A 302 -24.26 -4.88 2.29
N HIS A 303 -24.86 -6.04 2.51
CA HIS A 303 -25.91 -6.19 3.53
C HIS A 303 -25.43 -5.90 4.95
N SER A 304 -24.15 -6.14 5.26
CA SER A 304 -23.53 -5.77 6.54
C SER A 304 -23.23 -4.27 6.67
N GLY A 305 -23.36 -3.50 5.59
CA GLY A 305 -23.04 -2.07 5.53
C GLY A 305 -21.56 -1.75 5.40
N PHE A 306 -20.69 -2.73 5.16
CA PHE A 306 -19.27 -2.47 4.93
C PHE A 306 -19.00 -2.02 3.48
N VAL A 307 -19.51 -2.75 2.49
CA VAL A 307 -19.48 -2.29 1.08
C VAL A 307 -20.68 -1.37 0.86
N ILE A 308 -20.44 -0.15 0.42
CA ILE A 308 -21.46 0.87 0.19
C ILE A 308 -21.91 0.83 -1.28
N ASN A 309 -20.97 0.86 -2.22
CA ASN A 309 -21.21 0.75 -3.65
C ASN A 309 -20.24 -0.23 -4.29
N PHE A 310 -20.71 -0.95 -5.28
CA PHE A 310 -19.92 -1.88 -6.08
C PHE A 310 -20.34 -1.76 -7.55
N ASP A 311 -19.38 -1.51 -8.43
CA ASP A 311 -19.58 -1.53 -9.87
C ASP A 311 -19.51 -3.00 -10.33
N ASP A 312 -20.64 -3.59 -10.72
CA ASP A 312 -20.76 -4.97 -11.24
C ASP A 312 -20.07 -5.14 -12.60
#